data_8e6cce9b2b1feb1cec47dff39f57ee10
#
_entry.id   8e6cce9b2b1feb1cec47dff39f57ee10
#
_cell.length_a   1.000
_cell.length_b   1.000
_cell.length_c   1.000
_cell.angle_alpha   90.00
_cell.angle_beta   90.00
_cell.angle_gamma   90.00
#
_symmetry.space_group_name_H-M   'P 1'
#
loop_
_entity.id
_entity.type
_entity.pdbx_description
1 polymer ?
#
loop_
_entity_poly.entity_id
_entity_poly.type
_entity_poly.pdbx_seq_one_letter_code
_entity_poly.pdbx_strand_id
1 'polypeptide(L)'
;MSFENRPFVKKDLLRVLSQYPTFLNESKELVSKLPLNAKGLHRINFANGRITLSLIYGDLNETLDELKNPLVKYDAWYLDGFSPAKNPEMWTAEIASYMAAASHSETTFSTYTVAGFVKQNFEKENFSLSKLKGFGNKRSMLAGRSSSTQKKVIVKKKTIGIVGAGIAGCSLAKILAGRGHNVIIFDKEDGPSKAATGNPFLVAYPRLSAHDSPYARFSLHSYLFSSRFYDDMNTKFWKKSGVLMLGFDENSLKRETALCNARKDEVLFEKLSKKSASEKAGFKINHGGLFFKDAGYIDPERLCEEMVDDVLIEKKFKEEVQVIVKKSDHFSLKTKNDEYVLDHVCLCNAFMVNQFTNLRGISKKRGQVSYISTNATLKNLKFPICAAGYLSPKNGDKHLIGSSYSKSDSTKLIQTEHDENLEKINIIYDQNIELKGGRVGFRTVTRDRLPLAGVIDGIHINVGHGSKGSTSAPLCSEYIADLIDGTVPPVDSFVAKALKPDRFKIRN
;
A
#
# COMPACT_ATOMS: atom_id res chain seq x y z
N MET A 1 -7.71 10.13 12.34
CA MET A 1 -6.54 9.34 12.78
C MET A 1 -6.78 8.90 14.22
N SER A 2 -6.41 7.67 14.57
CA SER A 2 -6.57 7.12 15.94
C SER A 2 -5.33 6.35 16.35
N PHE A 3 -4.93 6.46 17.62
CA PHE A 3 -3.80 5.74 18.19
C PHE A 3 -4.32 4.67 19.14
N GLU A 4 -3.74 3.48 19.11
CA GLU A 4 -4.15 2.37 19.94
C GLU A 4 -2.96 1.45 20.25
N ASN A 5 -2.58 1.40 21.52
CA ASN A 5 -1.49 0.53 22.00
C ASN A 5 -1.97 -0.91 22.28
N ARG A 6 -3.29 -1.10 22.47
CA ARG A 6 -3.90 -2.40 22.76
C ARG A 6 -5.09 -2.64 21.81
N PRO A 7 -4.83 -2.94 20.53
CA PRO A 7 -5.88 -3.07 19.54
C PRO A 7 -6.91 -4.13 19.93
N PHE A 8 -8.18 -3.82 19.70
CA PHE A 8 -9.26 -4.78 19.89
C PHE A 8 -9.11 -5.98 18.95
N VAL A 9 -9.39 -7.16 19.46
CA VAL A 9 -9.68 -8.30 18.60
C VAL A 9 -11.12 -8.21 18.05
N LYS A 10 -11.35 -8.72 16.86
CA LYS A 10 -12.65 -8.60 16.17
C LYS A 10 -13.85 -9.01 17.05
N LYS A 11 -13.70 -10.08 17.82
CA LYS A 11 -14.76 -10.59 18.70
C LYS A 11 -15.17 -9.59 19.79
N ASP A 12 -14.18 -8.94 20.43
CA ASP A 12 -14.46 -7.99 21.51
C ASP A 12 -15.02 -6.68 20.95
N LEU A 13 -14.51 -6.22 19.80
CA LEU A 13 -15.04 -5.04 19.13
C LEU A 13 -16.52 -5.26 18.74
N LEU A 14 -16.87 -6.42 18.18
CA LEU A 14 -18.26 -6.77 17.87
C LEU A 14 -19.15 -6.73 19.11
N ARG A 15 -18.68 -7.26 20.24
CA ARG A 15 -19.41 -7.25 21.51
C ARG A 15 -19.70 -5.84 22.00
N VAL A 16 -18.72 -4.94 21.91
CA VAL A 16 -18.89 -3.53 22.31
C VAL A 16 -19.86 -2.82 21.36
N LEU A 17 -19.65 -2.96 20.06
CA LEU A 17 -20.44 -2.25 19.03
C LEU A 17 -21.88 -2.76 18.94
N SER A 18 -22.17 -4.00 19.33
CA SER A 18 -23.54 -4.54 19.39
C SER A 18 -24.46 -3.81 20.38
N GLN A 19 -23.87 -3.04 21.31
CA GLN A 19 -24.63 -2.18 22.25
C GLN A 19 -25.20 -0.92 21.56
N TYR A 20 -24.81 -0.65 20.31
CA TYR A 20 -25.22 0.52 19.54
C TYR A 20 -25.96 0.08 18.26
N PRO A 21 -27.21 -0.42 18.36
CA PRO A 21 -27.94 -0.99 17.23
C PRO A 21 -28.20 0.00 16.09
N THR A 22 -28.24 1.29 16.39
CA THR A 22 -28.38 2.37 15.38
C THR A 22 -27.24 2.39 14.36
N PHE A 23 -26.03 1.92 14.74
CA PHE A 23 -24.83 1.90 13.90
C PHE A 23 -24.42 0.47 13.50
N LEU A 24 -25.38 -0.44 13.38
CA LEU A 24 -25.09 -1.87 13.17
C LEU A 24 -24.36 -2.12 11.85
N ASN A 25 -24.71 -1.42 10.77
CA ASN A 25 -24.11 -1.60 9.45
C ASN A 25 -22.66 -1.06 9.44
N GLU A 26 -22.45 0.15 9.95
CA GLU A 26 -21.14 0.79 10.08
C GLU A 26 -20.23 -0.03 11.00
N SER A 27 -20.80 -0.58 12.07
CA SER A 27 -20.08 -1.46 13.00
C SER A 27 -19.61 -2.75 12.32
N LYS A 28 -20.46 -3.39 11.52
CA LYS A 28 -20.10 -4.59 10.75
C LYS A 28 -19.02 -4.28 9.72
N GLU A 29 -19.14 -3.16 9.01
CA GLU A 29 -18.14 -2.73 8.03
C GLU A 29 -16.79 -2.47 8.73
N LEU A 30 -16.75 -1.70 9.83
CA LEU A 30 -15.54 -1.44 10.61
C LEU A 30 -14.86 -2.73 11.05
N VAL A 31 -15.62 -3.66 11.64
CA VAL A 31 -15.06 -4.94 12.12
C VAL A 31 -14.55 -5.81 10.98
N SER A 32 -15.23 -5.81 9.83
CA SER A 32 -14.78 -6.57 8.64
C SER A 32 -13.42 -6.08 8.14
N LYS A 33 -13.19 -4.76 8.19
CA LYS A 33 -11.98 -4.07 7.74
C LYS A 33 -10.90 -3.90 8.81
N LEU A 34 -11.17 -4.31 10.06
CA LEU A 34 -10.19 -4.18 11.15
C LEU A 34 -8.87 -4.87 10.77
N PRO A 35 -7.75 -4.16 10.80
CA PRO A 35 -6.47 -4.73 10.40
C PRO A 35 -6.00 -5.78 11.40
N LEU A 36 -5.05 -6.61 10.94
CA LEU A 36 -4.32 -7.51 11.81
C LEU A 36 -3.56 -6.69 12.87
N ASN A 37 -3.35 -7.29 14.04
CA ASN A 37 -2.56 -6.68 15.12
C ASN A 37 -1.07 -6.68 14.74
N ALA A 38 -0.68 -5.74 13.88
CA ALA A 38 0.70 -5.48 13.49
C ALA A 38 1.04 -4.02 13.80
N LYS A 39 2.15 -3.77 14.50
CA LYS A 39 2.59 -2.41 14.86
C LYS A 39 2.78 -1.54 13.62
N GLY A 40 2.34 -0.28 13.69
CA GLY A 40 2.48 0.73 12.65
C GLY A 40 1.14 1.30 12.17
N LEU A 41 1.19 2.05 11.06
CA LEU A 41 0.04 2.76 10.51
C LEU A 41 -0.77 1.87 9.55
N HIS A 42 -2.06 1.74 9.83
CA HIS A 42 -3.04 1.05 8.99
C HIS A 42 -4.04 2.03 8.42
N ARG A 43 -4.09 2.10 7.09
CA ARG A 43 -5.04 2.90 6.34
C ARG A 43 -6.26 2.06 5.96
N ILE A 44 -7.46 2.56 6.28
CA ILE A 44 -8.74 1.91 5.98
C ILE A 44 -9.65 2.93 5.32
N ASN A 45 -10.24 2.58 4.20
CA ASN A 45 -11.16 3.44 3.47
C ASN A 45 -12.60 2.91 3.59
N PHE A 46 -13.56 3.83 3.75
CA PHE A 46 -15.00 3.58 3.80
C PHE A 46 -15.71 4.46 2.78
N ALA A 47 -16.96 4.13 2.48
CA ALA A 47 -17.80 4.91 1.58
C ALA A 47 -17.12 5.27 0.25
N ASN A 48 -16.47 4.29 -0.39
CA ASN A 48 -15.71 4.45 -1.65
C ASN A 48 -14.58 5.50 -1.58
N GLY A 49 -13.87 5.55 -0.45
CA GLY A 49 -12.73 6.45 -0.26
C GLY A 49 -13.09 7.84 0.28
N ARG A 50 -14.38 8.16 0.46
CA ARG A 50 -14.81 9.44 1.06
C ARG A 50 -14.49 9.57 2.54
N ILE A 51 -14.38 8.47 3.25
CA ILE A 51 -13.99 8.42 4.66
C ILE A 51 -12.72 7.59 4.79
N THR A 52 -11.70 8.18 5.36
CA THR A 52 -10.40 7.53 5.57
C THR A 52 -10.09 7.46 7.06
N LEU A 53 -9.85 6.24 7.56
CA LEU A 53 -9.40 5.98 8.91
C LEU A 53 -7.93 5.56 8.90
N SER A 54 -7.08 6.32 9.60
CA SER A 54 -5.70 5.93 9.91
C SER A 54 -5.65 5.43 11.34
N LEU A 55 -5.45 4.12 11.53
CA LEU A 55 -5.21 3.50 12.82
C LEU A 55 -3.71 3.31 12.99
N ILE A 56 -3.17 3.79 14.12
CA ILE A 56 -1.77 3.61 14.47
C ILE A 56 -1.72 2.65 15.65
N TYR A 57 -1.21 1.45 15.40
CA TYR A 57 -1.00 0.46 16.45
C TYR A 57 0.40 0.60 17.01
N GLY A 58 0.49 0.99 18.28
CA GLY A 58 1.73 1.24 19.00
C GLY A 58 1.59 2.30 20.07
N ASP A 59 2.65 2.49 20.84
CA ASP A 59 2.70 3.54 21.85
C ASP A 59 2.71 4.93 21.21
N LEU A 60 1.91 5.85 21.76
CA LEU A 60 1.76 7.21 21.23
C LEU A 60 3.10 7.97 21.21
N ASN A 61 3.88 7.86 22.29
CA ASN A 61 5.14 8.61 22.40
C ASN A 61 6.23 8.05 21.48
N GLU A 62 6.23 6.75 21.21
CA GLU A 62 7.15 6.14 20.24
C GLU A 62 6.81 6.52 18.79
N THR A 63 5.53 6.72 18.51
CA THR A 63 5.03 6.94 17.12
C THR A 63 4.83 8.40 16.78
N LEU A 64 4.72 9.30 17.77
CA LEU A 64 4.38 10.70 17.56
C LEU A 64 5.39 11.41 16.63
N ASP A 65 6.69 11.20 16.83
CA ASP A 65 7.75 11.78 16.01
C ASP A 65 7.76 11.25 14.58
N GLU A 66 7.33 9.99 14.40
CA GLU A 66 7.23 9.36 13.08
C GLU A 66 6.06 9.93 12.25
N LEU A 67 5.09 10.58 12.90
CA LEU A 67 3.88 11.12 12.27
C LEU A 67 3.89 12.64 12.11
N LYS A 68 4.88 13.33 12.65
CA LYS A 68 5.01 14.78 12.52
C LYS A 68 5.08 15.18 11.05
N ASN A 69 4.02 15.85 10.59
CA ASN A 69 3.95 16.46 9.27
C ASN A 69 3.39 17.88 9.40
N PRO A 70 4.21 18.92 9.23
CA PRO A 70 3.80 20.30 9.41
C PRO A 70 2.72 20.78 8.43
N LEU A 71 2.53 20.05 7.33
CA LEU A 71 1.53 20.38 6.30
C LEU A 71 0.13 19.88 6.65
N VAL A 72 0.01 18.89 7.55
CA VAL A 72 -1.29 18.33 7.94
C VAL A 72 -1.85 19.08 9.13
N LYS A 73 -3.10 19.52 8.99
CA LYS A 73 -3.87 20.20 10.06
C LYS A 73 -5.16 19.44 10.32
N TYR A 74 -5.53 19.33 11.58
CA TYR A 74 -6.71 18.61 12.03
C TYR A 74 -7.83 19.57 12.44
N ASP A 75 -9.07 19.23 12.13
CA ASP A 75 -10.25 20.02 12.51
C ASP A 75 -10.66 19.80 13.97
N ALA A 76 -10.49 18.57 14.47
CA ALA A 76 -10.88 18.21 15.82
C ALA A 76 -10.00 17.12 16.44
N TRP A 77 -9.80 17.24 17.76
CA TRP A 77 -9.09 16.26 18.57
C TRP A 77 -10.01 15.66 19.61
N TYR A 78 -10.15 14.35 19.64
CA TYR A 78 -10.87 13.62 20.68
C TYR A 78 -9.86 12.90 21.56
N LEU A 79 -9.66 13.40 22.79
CA LEU A 79 -8.69 12.86 23.72
C LEU A 79 -9.39 11.92 24.71
N ASP A 80 -9.57 10.68 24.30
CA ASP A 80 -10.20 9.62 25.07
C ASP A 80 -9.17 8.60 25.62
N GLY A 81 -8.03 9.11 26.07
CA GLY A 81 -6.98 8.31 26.69
C GLY A 81 -7.37 7.82 28.07
N PHE A 82 -6.53 6.95 28.66
CA PHE A 82 -6.71 6.46 30.03
C PHE A 82 -6.55 7.58 31.06
N SER A 83 -7.02 7.32 32.29
CA SER A 83 -6.96 8.29 33.39
C SER A 83 -5.56 8.92 33.52
N PRO A 84 -5.43 10.27 33.52
CA PRO A 84 -4.14 10.94 33.66
C PRO A 84 -3.34 10.55 34.89
N ALA A 85 -4.02 10.19 35.97
CA ALA A 85 -3.36 9.72 37.20
C ALA A 85 -2.72 8.32 37.08
N LYS A 86 -3.22 7.50 36.12
CA LYS A 86 -2.71 6.12 35.91
C LYS A 86 -1.79 6.02 34.68
N ASN A 87 -1.98 6.89 33.69
CA ASN A 87 -1.21 6.93 32.44
C ASN A 87 -0.85 8.39 32.10
N PRO A 88 0.00 9.05 32.89
CA PRO A 88 0.38 10.45 32.69
C PRO A 88 1.12 10.66 31.35
N GLU A 89 1.78 9.63 30.83
CA GLU A 89 2.51 9.63 29.57
C GLU A 89 1.63 9.92 28.33
N MET A 90 0.32 9.74 28.43
CA MET A 90 -0.63 10.11 27.34
C MET A 90 -1.01 11.61 27.37
N TRP A 91 -0.54 12.38 28.34
CA TRP A 91 -0.99 13.76 28.61
C TRP A 91 0.17 14.75 28.74
N THR A 92 1.28 14.46 28.07
CA THR A 92 2.53 15.22 28.18
C THR A 92 2.45 16.59 27.47
N ALA A 93 3.40 17.48 27.76
CA ALA A 93 3.54 18.75 27.09
C ALA A 93 3.88 18.57 25.59
N GLU A 94 4.64 17.53 25.26
CA GLU A 94 5.01 17.17 23.88
C GLU A 94 3.76 16.85 23.03
N ILE A 95 2.79 16.13 23.59
CA ILE A 95 1.51 15.83 22.93
C ILE A 95 0.71 17.12 22.70
N ALA A 96 0.64 18.00 23.71
CA ALA A 96 -0.03 19.30 23.56
C ALA A 96 0.64 20.16 22.48
N SER A 97 1.97 20.19 22.45
CA SER A 97 2.77 20.90 21.44
C SER A 97 2.56 20.35 20.04
N TYR A 98 2.54 19.02 19.88
CA TYR A 98 2.20 18.38 18.61
C TYR A 98 0.80 18.78 18.13
N MET A 99 -0.19 18.73 19.03
CA MET A 99 -1.57 19.10 18.71
C MET A 99 -1.67 20.57 18.27
N ALA A 100 -0.99 21.47 18.97
CA ALA A 100 -0.94 22.89 18.60
C ALA A 100 -0.32 23.10 17.22
N ALA A 101 0.84 22.46 16.98
CA ALA A 101 1.52 22.52 15.68
C ALA A 101 0.69 21.94 14.53
N ALA A 102 -0.17 20.95 14.80
CA ALA A 102 -1.04 20.30 13.83
C ALA A 102 -2.48 20.84 13.83
N SER A 103 -2.71 22.03 14.41
CA SER A 103 -4.01 22.69 14.46
C SER A 103 -4.07 23.93 13.55
N HIS A 104 -5.28 24.26 13.08
CA HIS A 104 -5.60 25.53 12.42
C HIS A 104 -6.53 26.39 13.30
N SER A 105 -6.90 27.58 12.86
CA SER A 105 -7.67 28.55 13.64
C SER A 105 -9.07 28.08 14.09
N GLU A 106 -9.63 27.08 13.41
CA GLU A 106 -10.95 26.52 13.74
C GLU A 106 -10.86 25.19 14.49
N THR A 107 -9.66 24.68 14.76
CA THR A 107 -9.48 23.38 15.41
C THR A 107 -10.00 23.40 16.83
N THR A 108 -10.77 22.38 17.18
CA THR A 108 -11.30 22.16 18.52
C THR A 108 -10.74 20.88 19.13
N PHE A 109 -10.77 20.77 20.47
CA PHE A 109 -10.58 19.48 21.12
C PHE A 109 -11.55 19.28 22.29
N SER A 110 -11.74 18.02 22.67
CA SER A 110 -12.47 17.67 23.88
C SER A 110 -11.82 16.49 24.60
N THR A 111 -11.96 16.47 25.91
CA THR A 111 -11.54 15.36 26.75
C THR A 111 -12.41 15.24 27.99
N TYR A 112 -12.60 14.02 28.45
CA TYR A 112 -13.36 13.71 29.66
C TYR A 112 -12.66 14.16 30.96
N THR A 113 -11.35 14.44 30.92
CA THR A 113 -10.57 14.83 32.11
C THR A 113 -10.55 16.34 32.31
N VAL A 114 -10.49 16.75 33.55
CA VAL A 114 -10.27 18.16 33.97
C VAL A 114 -9.02 18.28 34.85
N ALA A 115 -8.09 17.33 34.78
CA ALA A 115 -6.86 17.32 35.58
C ALA A 115 -6.04 18.60 35.33
N GLY A 116 -5.53 19.21 36.44
CA GLY A 116 -4.88 20.49 36.40
C GLY A 116 -3.66 20.56 35.49
N PHE A 117 -2.79 19.54 35.50
CA PHE A 117 -1.59 19.51 34.66
C PHE A 117 -1.94 19.36 33.19
N VAL A 118 -2.99 18.61 32.84
CA VAL A 118 -3.49 18.48 31.46
C VAL A 118 -3.96 19.86 30.95
N LYS A 119 -4.76 20.56 31.78
CA LYS A 119 -5.21 21.92 31.47
C LYS A 119 -4.02 22.86 31.26
N GLN A 120 -3.03 22.87 32.16
CA GLN A 120 -1.83 23.70 32.04
C GLN A 120 -1.01 23.42 30.77
N ASN A 121 -0.87 22.15 30.36
CA ASN A 121 -0.16 21.83 29.13
C ASN A 121 -0.82 22.42 27.89
N PHE A 122 -2.15 22.37 27.78
CA PHE A 122 -2.87 22.97 26.67
C PHE A 122 -2.92 24.52 26.71
N GLU A 123 -3.03 25.11 27.89
CA GLU A 123 -2.96 26.57 28.08
C GLU A 123 -1.60 27.15 27.64
N LYS A 124 -0.49 26.47 27.96
CA LYS A 124 0.86 26.84 27.48
C LYS A 124 1.00 26.83 25.97
N GLU A 125 0.28 25.96 25.28
CA GLU A 125 0.25 25.85 23.83
C GLU A 125 -0.85 26.75 23.20
N ASN A 126 -1.34 27.74 23.93
CA ASN A 126 -2.31 28.72 23.48
C ASN A 126 -3.66 28.15 23.05
N PHE A 127 -4.13 27.06 23.67
CA PHE A 127 -5.54 26.67 23.52
C PHE A 127 -6.41 27.46 24.49
N SER A 128 -7.51 28.02 23.95
CA SER A 128 -8.57 28.62 24.76
C SER A 128 -9.44 27.52 25.36
N LEU A 129 -9.51 27.42 26.68
CA LEU A 129 -10.12 26.28 27.39
C LEU A 129 -11.43 26.64 28.07
N SER A 130 -12.37 25.69 28.06
CA SER A 130 -13.66 25.78 28.75
C SER A 130 -13.95 24.48 29.50
N LYS A 131 -14.37 24.62 30.77
CA LYS A 131 -14.90 23.51 31.55
C LYS A 131 -16.39 23.41 31.29
N LEU A 132 -16.84 22.28 30.74
CA LEU A 132 -18.23 22.02 30.39
C LEU A 132 -18.82 20.91 31.26
N LYS A 133 -20.15 20.75 31.23
CA LYS A 133 -20.83 19.59 31.83
C LYS A 133 -20.35 18.31 31.14
N GLY A 134 -19.99 17.31 31.89
CA GLY A 134 -19.54 16.00 31.36
C GLY A 134 -20.69 15.21 30.76
N PHE A 135 -20.35 14.21 29.95
CA PHE A 135 -21.32 13.29 29.36
C PHE A 135 -21.67 12.17 30.34
N GLY A 136 -22.92 11.73 30.32
CA GLY A 136 -23.43 10.67 31.20
C GLY A 136 -23.25 11.06 32.69
N ASN A 137 -22.61 10.18 33.46
CA ASN A 137 -22.39 10.36 34.89
C ASN A 137 -21.16 11.24 35.24
N LYS A 138 -20.47 11.79 34.25
CA LYS A 138 -19.31 12.66 34.48
C LYS A 138 -19.75 14.07 34.85
N ARG A 139 -19.21 14.60 35.97
CA ARG A 139 -19.52 15.94 36.46
C ARG A 139 -19.04 17.04 35.51
N SER A 140 -17.87 16.86 34.92
CA SER A 140 -17.24 17.88 34.09
C SER A 140 -16.34 17.26 33.03
N MET A 141 -16.17 17.98 31.90
CA MET A 141 -15.24 17.70 30.83
C MET A 141 -14.49 18.98 30.46
N LEU A 142 -13.35 18.87 29.77
CA LEU A 142 -12.61 19.98 29.23
C LEU A 142 -12.80 20.03 27.71
N ALA A 143 -13.11 21.20 27.20
CA ALA A 143 -13.11 21.48 25.77
C ALA A 143 -12.17 22.66 25.50
N GLY A 144 -11.62 22.72 24.29
CA GLY A 144 -10.71 23.80 23.90
C GLY A 144 -10.79 24.11 22.42
N ARG A 145 -10.30 25.31 22.10
CA ARG A 145 -10.15 25.78 20.71
C ARG A 145 -8.73 26.27 20.52
N SER A 146 -8.14 25.96 19.37
CA SER A 146 -6.82 26.44 18.97
C SER A 146 -6.84 27.96 18.76
N SER A 147 -5.78 28.63 19.21
CA SER A 147 -5.52 30.07 18.90
C SER A 147 -4.54 30.21 17.73
N SER A 148 -4.36 29.16 16.92
CA SER A 148 -3.54 29.20 15.71
C SER A 148 -4.06 30.26 14.72
N THR A 149 -3.15 30.96 14.06
CA THR A 149 -3.49 31.91 12.97
C THR A 149 -3.55 31.21 11.60
N GLN A 150 -3.19 29.96 11.52
CA GLN A 150 -3.20 29.19 10.27
C GLN A 150 -4.65 28.90 9.84
N LYS A 151 -4.94 29.14 8.56
CA LYS A 151 -6.27 28.88 8.01
C LYS A 151 -6.47 27.39 7.74
N LYS A 152 -7.73 26.97 7.80
CA LYS A 152 -8.16 25.62 7.36
C LYS A 152 -7.86 25.44 5.88
N VAL A 153 -7.26 24.31 5.53
CA VAL A 153 -7.05 23.90 4.13
C VAL A 153 -8.30 23.18 3.65
N ILE A 154 -8.91 23.68 2.58
CA ILE A 154 -10.05 23.04 1.93
C ILE A 154 -9.52 22.30 0.70
N VAL A 155 -9.70 20.98 0.66
CA VAL A 155 -9.36 20.18 -0.51
C VAL A 155 -10.33 20.52 -1.65
N LYS A 156 -9.78 21.09 -2.74
CA LYS A 156 -10.58 21.43 -3.94
C LYS A 156 -10.47 20.29 -4.96
N LYS A 157 -11.50 20.13 -5.77
CA LYS A 157 -11.47 19.26 -6.95
C LYS A 157 -10.37 19.74 -7.89
N LYS A 158 -9.55 18.82 -8.39
CA LYS A 158 -8.38 19.06 -9.24
C LYS A 158 -8.47 18.24 -10.52
N THR A 159 -7.78 18.68 -11.55
CA THR A 159 -7.55 17.90 -12.79
C THR A 159 -6.13 17.37 -12.79
N ILE A 160 -5.96 16.06 -12.81
CA ILE A 160 -4.68 15.39 -12.57
C ILE A 160 -4.33 14.52 -13.77
N GLY A 161 -3.16 14.76 -14.36
CA GLY A 161 -2.61 13.94 -15.44
C GLY A 161 -1.76 12.79 -14.88
N ILE A 162 -2.01 11.57 -15.34
CA ILE A 162 -1.22 10.38 -14.99
C ILE A 162 -0.57 9.85 -16.24
N VAL A 163 0.76 9.74 -16.25
CA VAL A 163 1.53 9.19 -17.38
C VAL A 163 1.92 7.76 -17.07
N GLY A 164 1.36 6.82 -17.84
CA GLY A 164 1.53 5.36 -17.68
C GLY A 164 0.34 4.67 -17.05
N ALA A 165 -0.29 3.74 -17.79
CA ALA A 165 -1.45 2.95 -17.38
C ALA A 165 -1.09 1.52 -16.93
N GLY A 166 0.07 1.34 -16.30
CA GLY A 166 0.39 0.14 -15.52
C GLY A 166 -0.36 0.13 -14.18
N ILE A 167 -0.14 -0.91 -13.36
CA ILE A 167 -0.82 -1.05 -12.06
C ILE A 167 -0.65 0.18 -11.15
N ALA A 168 0.48 0.89 -11.22
CA ALA A 168 0.71 2.10 -10.44
C ALA A 168 -0.19 3.25 -10.88
N GLY A 169 -0.27 3.52 -12.19
CA GLY A 169 -1.13 4.57 -12.73
C GLY A 169 -2.62 4.26 -12.57
N CYS A 170 -3.03 3.01 -12.83
CA CYS A 170 -4.42 2.59 -12.68
C CYS A 170 -4.89 2.64 -11.21
N SER A 171 -4.06 2.20 -10.25
CA SER A 171 -4.36 2.31 -8.83
C SER A 171 -4.48 3.78 -8.40
N LEU A 172 -3.60 4.65 -8.89
CA LEU A 172 -3.63 6.08 -8.58
C LEU A 172 -4.88 6.74 -9.17
N ALA A 173 -5.21 6.42 -10.43
CA ALA A 173 -6.42 6.93 -11.09
C ALA A 173 -7.68 6.56 -10.31
N LYS A 174 -7.81 5.28 -9.91
CA LYS A 174 -8.95 4.80 -9.11
C LYS A 174 -9.08 5.53 -7.78
N ILE A 175 -7.97 5.72 -7.06
CA ILE A 175 -7.96 6.40 -5.76
C ILE A 175 -8.33 7.87 -5.91
N LEU A 176 -7.76 8.58 -6.88
CA LEU A 176 -8.03 10.00 -7.12
C LEU A 176 -9.47 10.25 -7.59
N ALA A 177 -9.99 9.42 -8.48
CA ALA A 177 -11.40 9.48 -8.89
C ALA A 177 -12.34 9.20 -7.71
N GLY A 178 -12.04 8.21 -6.87
CA GLY A 178 -12.78 7.93 -5.62
C GLY A 178 -12.81 9.10 -4.65
N ARG A 179 -11.80 9.99 -4.68
CA ARG A 179 -11.73 11.25 -3.91
C ARG A 179 -12.42 12.43 -4.62
N GLY A 180 -12.97 12.22 -5.82
CA GLY A 180 -13.73 13.21 -6.58
C GLY A 180 -12.89 14.11 -7.51
N HIS A 181 -11.62 13.79 -7.75
CA HIS A 181 -10.79 14.50 -8.72
C HIS A 181 -11.11 14.08 -10.16
N ASN A 182 -10.89 14.98 -11.13
CA ASN A 182 -10.84 14.62 -12.53
C ASN A 182 -9.45 14.04 -12.86
N VAL A 183 -9.41 12.91 -13.52
CA VAL A 183 -8.17 12.23 -13.88
C VAL A 183 -8.09 12.06 -15.40
N ILE A 184 -6.94 12.35 -15.99
CA ILE A 184 -6.63 12.03 -17.38
C ILE A 184 -5.44 11.06 -17.34
N ILE A 185 -5.66 9.82 -17.77
CA ILE A 185 -4.61 8.81 -17.82
C ILE A 185 -4.10 8.60 -19.24
N PHE A 186 -2.79 8.77 -19.43
CA PHE A 186 -2.11 8.64 -20.73
C PHE A 186 -1.28 7.38 -20.78
N ASP A 187 -1.36 6.65 -21.89
CA ASP A 187 -0.42 5.59 -22.22
C ASP A 187 -0.19 5.53 -23.75
N LYS A 188 1.05 5.24 -24.16
CA LYS A 188 1.40 5.04 -25.56
C LYS A 188 0.83 3.75 -26.14
N GLU A 189 0.52 2.78 -25.29
CA GLU A 189 -0.11 1.52 -25.66
C GLU A 189 -1.63 1.69 -25.87
N ASP A 190 -2.28 0.69 -26.44
CA ASP A 190 -3.71 0.71 -26.79
C ASP A 190 -4.66 0.44 -25.62
N GLY A 191 -4.12 0.29 -24.40
CA GLY A 191 -4.89 0.02 -23.20
C GLY A 191 -4.00 -0.11 -21.96
N PRO A 192 -4.60 -0.34 -20.80
CA PRO A 192 -3.85 -0.47 -19.56
C PRO A 192 -3.08 -1.79 -19.50
N SER A 193 -2.05 -1.85 -18.66
CA SER A 193 -1.34 -3.09 -18.30
C SER A 193 -0.52 -3.75 -19.42
N LYS A 194 -0.21 -3.08 -20.53
CA LYS A 194 0.47 -3.69 -21.69
C LYS A 194 1.98 -3.91 -21.49
N ALA A 195 2.62 -3.20 -20.56
CA ALA A 195 4.07 -3.29 -20.29
C ALA A 195 4.40 -4.34 -19.21
N ALA A 196 5.14 -3.96 -18.17
CA ALA A 196 5.57 -4.85 -17.07
C ALA A 196 4.39 -5.49 -16.31
N THR A 197 3.28 -4.80 -16.20
CA THR A 197 2.06 -5.26 -15.54
C THR A 197 1.32 -6.34 -16.35
N GLY A 198 1.52 -6.44 -17.64
CA GLY A 198 0.76 -7.32 -18.54
C GLY A 198 1.07 -8.82 -18.42
N ASN A 199 1.77 -9.30 -17.38
CA ASN A 199 1.80 -10.72 -17.10
C ASN A 199 0.39 -11.20 -16.77
N PRO A 200 -0.08 -12.35 -17.31
CA PRO A 200 -1.45 -12.82 -17.06
C PRO A 200 -1.75 -13.13 -15.60
N PHE A 201 -0.74 -13.05 -14.74
CA PHE A 201 -0.82 -13.44 -13.35
C PHE A 201 0.23 -12.70 -12.51
N LEU A 202 -0.19 -12.05 -11.43
CA LEU A 202 0.72 -11.45 -10.45
C LEU A 202 0.37 -11.94 -9.04
N VAL A 203 1.36 -12.49 -8.35
CA VAL A 203 1.20 -12.90 -6.95
C VAL A 203 1.23 -11.66 -6.04
N ALA A 204 0.33 -11.62 -5.07
CA ALA A 204 0.26 -10.60 -4.03
C ALA A 204 0.42 -11.22 -2.64
N TYR A 205 1.59 -11.07 -2.06
CA TYR A 205 1.94 -11.56 -0.72
C TYR A 205 3.03 -10.68 -0.08
N PRO A 206 3.11 -10.59 1.26
CA PRO A 206 4.11 -9.79 1.94
C PRO A 206 5.50 -10.41 1.84
N ARG A 207 6.53 -9.59 1.71
CA ARG A 207 7.92 -10.01 1.90
C ARG A 207 8.37 -9.62 3.29
N LEU A 208 8.06 -10.49 4.26
CA LEU A 208 8.33 -10.23 5.67
C LEU A 208 9.82 -10.27 6.00
N SER A 209 10.18 -9.52 7.05
CA SER A 209 11.48 -9.55 7.71
C SER A 209 11.28 -9.70 9.22
N ALA A 210 12.22 -10.39 9.88
CA ALA A 210 12.28 -10.47 11.33
C ALA A 210 12.83 -9.19 11.97
N HIS A 211 13.54 -8.36 11.20
CA HIS A 211 14.15 -7.11 11.66
C HIS A 211 13.31 -5.92 11.20
N ASP A 212 13.17 -4.92 12.08
CA ASP A 212 12.54 -3.66 11.74
C ASP A 212 13.44 -2.85 10.79
N SER A 213 12.86 -2.35 9.72
CA SER A 213 13.51 -1.50 8.72
C SER A 213 12.44 -0.82 7.87
N PRO A 214 12.76 0.28 7.14
CA PRO A 214 11.81 0.89 6.21
C PRO A 214 11.24 -0.12 5.20
N TYR A 215 12.10 -1.02 4.71
CA TYR A 215 11.67 -2.09 3.80
C TYR A 215 10.70 -3.08 4.44
N ALA A 216 10.97 -3.51 5.68
CA ALA A 216 10.11 -4.45 6.41
C ALA A 216 8.73 -3.84 6.70
N ARG A 217 8.70 -2.61 7.23
CA ARG A 217 7.46 -1.86 7.49
C ARG A 217 6.68 -1.63 6.20
N PHE A 218 7.33 -1.08 5.17
CA PHE A 218 6.69 -0.85 3.88
C PHE A 218 6.12 -2.13 3.26
N SER A 219 6.89 -3.23 3.24
CA SER A 219 6.44 -4.49 2.64
C SER A 219 5.20 -5.08 3.34
N LEU A 220 5.15 -5.01 4.67
CA LEU A 220 3.99 -5.46 5.43
C LEU A 220 2.78 -4.57 5.18
N HIS A 221 2.91 -3.26 5.40
CA HIS A 221 1.79 -2.33 5.30
C HIS A 221 1.27 -2.16 3.87
N SER A 222 2.16 -2.24 2.86
CA SER A 222 1.73 -2.22 1.46
C SER A 222 0.91 -3.46 1.09
N TYR A 223 1.28 -4.64 1.58
CA TYR A 223 0.48 -5.84 1.40
C TYR A 223 -0.88 -5.75 2.09
N LEU A 224 -0.91 -5.34 3.37
CA LEU A 224 -2.15 -5.22 4.14
C LEU A 224 -3.10 -4.18 3.53
N PHE A 225 -2.57 -3.07 3.03
CA PHE A 225 -3.34 -2.06 2.32
C PHE A 225 -3.89 -2.60 1.00
N SER A 226 -3.02 -3.18 0.17
CA SER A 226 -3.40 -3.65 -1.16
C SER A 226 -4.43 -4.78 -1.13
N SER A 227 -4.30 -5.72 -0.17
CA SER A 227 -5.31 -6.77 0.02
C SER A 227 -6.69 -6.17 0.31
N ARG A 228 -6.77 -5.17 1.22
CA ARG A 228 -8.04 -4.46 1.50
C ARG A 228 -8.54 -3.65 0.31
N PHE A 229 -7.63 -2.95 -0.38
CA PHE A 229 -7.97 -2.18 -1.57
C PHE A 229 -8.63 -3.04 -2.66
N TYR A 230 -8.11 -4.24 -2.89
CA TYR A 230 -8.71 -5.19 -3.84
C TYR A 230 -10.00 -5.81 -3.30
N ASP A 231 -10.07 -6.12 -2.00
CA ASP A 231 -11.31 -6.60 -1.35
C ASP A 231 -12.43 -5.55 -1.45
N ASP A 232 -12.12 -4.26 -1.24
CA ASP A 232 -13.07 -3.14 -1.32
C ASP A 232 -13.60 -2.90 -2.75
N MET A 233 -12.79 -3.21 -3.78
CA MET A 233 -13.26 -3.18 -5.17
C MET A 233 -14.30 -4.26 -5.46
N ASN A 234 -14.42 -5.30 -4.62
CA ASN A 234 -15.29 -6.46 -4.81
C ASN A 234 -15.14 -7.10 -6.20
N THR A 235 -13.92 -7.12 -6.70
CA THR A 235 -13.59 -7.56 -8.05
C THR A 235 -13.39 -9.07 -8.13
N LYS A 236 -13.81 -9.66 -9.25
CA LYS A 236 -13.53 -11.08 -9.55
C LYS A 236 -12.08 -11.35 -9.99
N PHE A 237 -11.30 -10.29 -10.24
CA PHE A 237 -9.91 -10.37 -10.72
C PHE A 237 -8.87 -10.39 -9.60
N TRP A 238 -9.28 -10.23 -8.36
CA TRP A 238 -8.52 -10.54 -7.16
C TRP A 238 -8.97 -11.87 -6.58
N LYS A 239 -8.03 -12.80 -6.42
CA LYS A 239 -8.28 -14.13 -5.84
C LYS A 239 -7.51 -14.29 -4.54
N LYS A 240 -8.20 -14.15 -3.42
CA LYS A 240 -7.68 -14.38 -2.07
C LYS A 240 -7.61 -15.88 -1.79
N SER A 241 -6.68 -16.55 -2.46
CA SER A 241 -6.55 -18.02 -2.49
C SER A 241 -5.56 -18.57 -1.47
N GLY A 242 -4.83 -17.70 -0.81
CA GLY A 242 -3.60 -18.03 -0.12
C GLY A 242 -2.39 -18.05 -1.05
N VAL A 243 -1.19 -18.05 -0.45
CA VAL A 243 0.11 -18.23 -1.12
C VAL A 243 0.98 -19.07 -0.22
N LEU A 244 1.57 -20.15 -0.77
CA LEU A 244 2.55 -20.99 -0.07
C LEU A 244 3.97 -20.55 -0.46
N MET A 245 4.79 -20.17 0.52
CA MET A 245 6.20 -19.87 0.35
C MET A 245 7.03 -20.98 0.97
N LEU A 246 7.79 -21.72 0.16
CA LEU A 246 8.57 -22.88 0.59
C LEU A 246 9.90 -22.48 1.21
N GLY A 247 10.29 -23.20 2.28
CA GLY A 247 11.65 -23.22 2.82
C GLY A 247 12.47 -24.30 2.14
N PHE A 248 13.13 -23.96 1.03
CA PHE A 248 13.73 -24.94 0.12
C PHE A 248 15.26 -24.97 0.21
N ASP A 249 15.90 -23.96 0.78
CA ASP A 249 17.34 -23.89 1.00
C ASP A 249 17.66 -23.36 2.42
N GLU A 250 18.92 -23.41 2.80
CA GLU A 250 19.37 -22.99 4.13
C GLU A 250 18.97 -21.53 4.46
N ASN A 251 19.06 -20.62 3.49
CA ASN A 251 18.72 -19.22 3.67
C ASN A 251 17.22 -19.01 3.87
N SER A 252 16.39 -19.69 3.10
CA SER A 252 14.92 -19.62 3.24
C SER A 252 14.45 -20.24 4.55
N LEU A 253 15.06 -21.35 5.00
CA LEU A 253 14.77 -21.99 6.30
C LEU A 253 15.20 -21.11 7.48
N LYS A 254 16.38 -20.49 7.43
CA LYS A 254 16.81 -19.51 8.45
C LYS A 254 15.83 -18.33 8.54
N ARG A 255 15.40 -17.81 7.40
CA ARG A 255 14.41 -16.73 7.34
C ARG A 255 13.05 -17.17 7.90
N GLU A 256 12.57 -18.35 7.55
CA GLU A 256 11.33 -18.92 8.08
C GLU A 256 11.38 -19.02 9.61
N THR A 257 12.45 -19.58 10.16
CA THR A 257 12.65 -19.72 11.62
C THR A 257 12.67 -18.35 12.30
N ALA A 258 13.41 -17.39 11.75
CA ALA A 258 13.48 -16.02 12.29
C ALA A 258 12.11 -15.33 12.27
N LEU A 259 11.32 -15.49 11.20
CA LEU A 259 9.97 -14.95 11.11
C LEU A 259 9.02 -15.58 12.12
N CYS A 260 9.03 -16.89 12.27
CA CYS A 260 8.21 -17.58 13.27
C CYS A 260 8.52 -17.14 14.70
N ASN A 261 9.77 -16.84 15.00
CA ASN A 261 10.19 -16.36 16.31
C ASN A 261 9.81 -14.89 16.56
N ALA A 262 9.98 -14.03 15.55
CA ALA A 262 9.75 -12.59 15.67
C ALA A 262 8.25 -12.20 15.66
N ARG A 263 7.39 -13.04 15.06
CA ARG A 263 5.97 -12.71 14.77
C ARG A 263 5.00 -13.75 15.32
N LYS A 264 5.26 -14.24 16.53
CA LYS A 264 4.42 -15.27 17.19
C LYS A 264 2.97 -14.83 17.38
N ASP A 265 2.75 -13.55 17.64
CA ASP A 265 1.43 -12.99 17.98
C ASP A 265 0.69 -12.46 16.73
N GLU A 266 1.32 -12.51 15.53
CA GLU A 266 0.73 -12.05 14.30
C GLU A 266 0.15 -13.20 13.50
N VAL A 267 -1.16 -13.17 13.20
CA VAL A 267 -1.84 -14.21 12.39
C VAL A 267 -1.66 -13.91 10.90
N LEU A 268 -0.41 -13.70 10.45
CA LEU A 268 -0.09 -13.40 9.07
C LEU A 268 0.08 -14.65 8.21
N PHE A 269 0.59 -15.70 8.80
CA PHE A 269 0.88 -16.97 8.12
C PHE A 269 0.73 -18.18 9.05
N GLU A 270 0.57 -19.33 8.43
CA GLU A 270 0.60 -20.64 9.07
C GLU A 270 1.87 -21.37 8.63
N LYS A 271 2.63 -21.94 9.59
CA LYS A 271 3.77 -22.79 9.26
C LYS A 271 3.27 -24.19 8.90
N LEU A 272 3.60 -24.64 7.69
CA LEU A 272 3.23 -25.96 7.18
C LEU A 272 4.44 -26.91 7.18
N SER A 273 4.23 -28.14 7.65
CA SER A 273 5.15 -29.24 7.42
C SER A 273 5.15 -29.64 5.94
N LYS A 274 6.13 -30.42 5.50
CA LYS A 274 6.16 -31.05 4.17
C LYS A 274 4.86 -31.83 3.87
N LYS A 275 4.34 -32.59 4.85
CA LYS A 275 3.10 -33.35 4.72
C LYS A 275 1.90 -32.41 4.52
N SER A 276 1.72 -31.43 5.38
CA SER A 276 0.60 -30.47 5.31
C SER A 276 0.67 -29.59 4.05
N ALA A 277 1.88 -29.22 3.60
CA ALA A 277 2.06 -28.49 2.34
C ALA A 277 1.63 -29.35 1.13
N SER A 278 1.99 -30.62 1.11
CA SER A 278 1.60 -31.58 0.05
C SER A 278 0.08 -31.81 0.04
N GLU A 279 -0.52 -32.04 1.20
CA GLU A 279 -1.98 -32.23 1.34
C GLU A 279 -2.74 -30.98 0.83
N LYS A 280 -2.29 -29.79 1.22
CA LYS A 280 -2.92 -28.52 0.81
C LYS A 280 -2.77 -28.27 -0.70
N ALA A 281 -1.63 -28.60 -1.30
CA ALA A 281 -1.37 -28.44 -2.73
C ALA A 281 -2.04 -29.51 -3.60
N GLY A 282 -2.36 -30.69 -3.03
CA GLY A 282 -2.92 -31.84 -3.75
C GLY A 282 -1.89 -32.66 -4.53
N PHE A 283 -0.59 -32.44 -4.27
CA PHE A 283 0.52 -33.23 -4.84
C PHE A 283 1.75 -33.16 -3.92
N LYS A 284 2.68 -34.09 -4.15
CA LYS A 284 3.89 -34.22 -3.33
C LYS A 284 4.78 -33.00 -3.49
N ILE A 285 5.04 -32.29 -2.38
CA ILE A 285 6.02 -31.22 -2.24
C ILE A 285 7.10 -31.68 -1.27
N ASN A 286 8.37 -31.44 -1.62
CA ASN A 286 9.51 -31.93 -0.83
C ASN A 286 9.91 -31.03 0.35
N HIS A 287 9.25 -29.89 0.50
CA HIS A 287 9.56 -28.84 1.47
C HIS A 287 8.31 -28.42 2.25
N GLY A 288 8.50 -28.01 3.51
CA GLY A 288 7.52 -27.23 4.26
C GLY A 288 7.61 -25.74 3.90
N GLY A 289 6.86 -24.90 4.61
CA GLY A 289 6.90 -23.46 4.34
C GLY A 289 5.88 -22.66 5.12
N LEU A 290 5.73 -21.41 4.72
CA LEU A 290 4.76 -20.47 5.30
C LEU A 290 3.58 -20.28 4.34
N PHE A 291 2.38 -20.52 4.83
CA PHE A 291 1.14 -20.30 4.07
C PHE A 291 0.46 -19.01 4.53
N PHE A 292 0.38 -18.05 3.63
CA PHE A 292 -0.26 -16.75 3.83
C PHE A 292 -1.71 -16.84 3.39
N LYS A 293 -2.62 -17.11 4.30
CA LYS A 293 -4.04 -17.40 3.99
C LYS A 293 -4.79 -16.24 3.31
N ASP A 294 -4.45 -15.00 3.70
CA ASP A 294 -5.08 -13.77 3.18
C ASP A 294 -4.35 -13.19 1.96
N ALA A 295 -3.30 -13.86 1.49
CA ALA A 295 -2.61 -13.56 0.25
C ALA A 295 -3.32 -14.18 -0.97
N GLY A 296 -2.83 -13.88 -2.16
CA GLY A 296 -3.44 -14.41 -3.37
C GLY A 296 -2.77 -13.93 -4.64
N TYR A 297 -3.57 -13.76 -5.68
CA TYR A 297 -3.10 -13.30 -6.97
C TYR A 297 -4.14 -12.44 -7.69
N ILE A 298 -3.69 -11.66 -8.64
CA ILE A 298 -4.53 -10.83 -9.49
C ILE A 298 -4.37 -11.23 -10.97
N ASP A 299 -5.45 -11.04 -11.72
CA ASP A 299 -5.42 -10.88 -13.18
C ASP A 299 -5.21 -9.37 -13.45
N PRO A 300 -3.98 -8.93 -13.75
CA PRO A 300 -3.68 -7.52 -13.73
C PRO A 300 -4.25 -6.74 -14.92
N GLU A 301 -4.43 -7.37 -16.07
CA GLU A 301 -4.99 -6.70 -17.23
C GLU A 301 -6.44 -6.27 -16.96
N ARG A 302 -7.27 -7.23 -16.58
CA ARG A 302 -8.69 -6.98 -16.30
C ARG A 302 -8.90 -6.15 -15.04
N LEU A 303 -8.04 -6.31 -14.03
CA LEU A 303 -8.09 -5.47 -12.84
C LEU A 303 -7.76 -4.01 -13.17
N CYS A 304 -6.76 -3.75 -14.01
CA CYS A 304 -6.43 -2.39 -14.44
C CYS A 304 -7.52 -1.77 -15.31
N GLU A 305 -8.17 -2.56 -16.19
CA GLU A 305 -9.34 -2.11 -16.94
C GLU A 305 -10.48 -1.66 -16.02
N GLU A 306 -10.80 -2.48 -14.99
CA GLU A 306 -11.82 -2.14 -13.99
C GLU A 306 -11.44 -0.91 -13.14
N MET A 307 -10.16 -0.73 -12.80
CA MET A 307 -9.69 0.43 -12.04
C MET A 307 -9.89 1.75 -12.79
N VAL A 308 -9.77 1.76 -14.11
CA VAL A 308 -9.92 2.97 -14.92
C VAL A 308 -11.30 3.13 -15.54
N ASP A 309 -12.23 2.24 -15.22
CA ASP A 309 -13.63 2.33 -15.63
C ASP A 309 -14.43 3.17 -14.62
N ASP A 310 -14.27 4.50 -14.74
CA ASP A 310 -14.89 5.48 -13.88
C ASP A 310 -15.17 6.76 -14.66
N VAL A 311 -16.29 7.41 -14.42
CA VAL A 311 -16.73 8.62 -15.13
C VAL A 311 -15.80 9.82 -14.93
N LEU A 312 -15.02 9.83 -13.86
CA LEU A 312 -14.03 10.86 -13.57
C LEU A 312 -12.66 10.56 -14.18
N ILE A 313 -12.50 9.43 -14.90
CA ILE A 313 -11.25 9.02 -15.52
C ILE A 313 -11.36 9.09 -17.04
N GLU A 314 -10.73 10.09 -17.64
CA GLU A 314 -10.56 10.19 -19.10
C GLU A 314 -9.36 9.33 -19.53
N LYS A 315 -9.56 8.43 -20.47
CA LYS A 315 -8.55 7.49 -20.98
C LYS A 315 -7.98 8.00 -22.30
N LYS A 316 -6.67 8.30 -22.33
CA LYS A 316 -5.89 8.71 -23.50
C LYS A 316 -4.87 7.61 -23.84
N PHE A 317 -5.36 6.54 -24.47
CA PHE A 317 -4.54 5.43 -24.96
C PHE A 317 -4.08 5.67 -26.40
N LYS A 318 -2.94 5.07 -26.80
CA LYS A 318 -2.19 5.38 -28.03
C LYS A 318 -1.73 6.85 -28.08
N GLU A 319 -1.64 7.48 -26.92
CA GLU A 319 -1.14 8.84 -26.77
C GLU A 319 0.13 8.87 -25.93
N GLU A 320 1.25 9.14 -26.59
CA GLU A 320 2.55 9.30 -25.94
C GLU A 320 2.75 10.73 -25.49
N VAL A 321 2.98 10.93 -24.20
CA VAL A 321 3.34 12.23 -23.65
C VAL A 321 4.76 12.57 -24.08
N GLN A 322 4.95 13.74 -24.68
CA GLN A 322 6.23 14.19 -25.24
C GLN A 322 6.91 15.25 -24.36
N VAL A 323 6.12 16.17 -23.82
CA VAL A 323 6.63 17.32 -23.06
C VAL A 323 5.74 17.58 -21.85
N ILE A 324 6.36 17.89 -20.72
CA ILE A 324 5.71 18.37 -19.50
C ILE A 324 6.40 19.64 -19.07
N VAL A 325 5.65 20.74 -18.97
CA VAL A 325 6.15 22.04 -18.57
C VAL A 325 5.41 22.51 -17.32
N LYS A 326 6.14 22.77 -16.25
CA LYS A 326 5.59 23.41 -15.06
C LYS A 326 5.46 24.91 -15.29
N LYS A 327 4.29 25.45 -15.07
CA LYS A 327 3.96 26.88 -15.03
C LYS A 327 3.87 27.35 -13.56
N SER A 328 3.50 28.59 -13.35
CA SER A 328 3.37 29.15 -11.99
C SER A 328 2.36 28.39 -11.11
N ASP A 329 1.20 28.05 -11.67
CA ASP A 329 0.02 27.51 -10.98
C ASP A 329 -0.55 26.22 -11.57
N HIS A 330 -0.01 25.75 -12.70
CA HIS A 330 -0.47 24.55 -13.38
C HIS A 330 0.68 23.84 -14.14
N PHE A 331 0.36 22.73 -14.77
CA PHE A 331 1.23 22.03 -15.71
C PHE A 331 0.62 22.04 -17.11
N SER A 332 1.44 22.29 -18.12
CA SER A 332 1.11 22.01 -19.53
C SER A 332 1.73 20.66 -19.89
N LEU A 333 0.91 19.73 -20.36
CA LEU A 333 1.32 18.41 -20.85
C LEU A 333 0.96 18.32 -22.34
N LYS A 334 1.96 17.98 -23.17
CA LYS A 334 1.79 17.86 -24.62
C LYS A 334 1.97 16.42 -25.07
N THR A 335 1.03 15.95 -25.89
CA THR A 335 1.16 14.75 -26.71
C THR A 335 1.47 15.16 -28.17
N LYS A 336 1.47 14.21 -29.07
CA LYS A 336 1.61 14.53 -30.51
C LYS A 336 0.44 15.36 -31.03
N ASN A 337 -0.77 15.14 -30.49
CA ASN A 337 -2.01 15.66 -31.06
C ASN A 337 -2.56 16.86 -30.27
N ASP A 338 -2.41 16.85 -28.95
CA ASP A 338 -3.10 17.78 -28.03
C ASP A 338 -2.20 18.35 -26.93
N GLU A 339 -2.66 19.43 -26.33
CA GLU A 339 -2.08 20.04 -25.13
C GLU A 339 -3.13 20.09 -24.02
N TYR A 340 -2.73 19.68 -22.81
CA TYR A 340 -3.59 19.59 -21.61
C TYR A 340 -3.09 20.51 -20.51
N VAL A 341 -4.03 21.20 -19.85
CA VAL A 341 -3.77 22.02 -18.66
C VAL A 341 -4.20 21.24 -17.41
N LEU A 342 -3.26 21.05 -16.47
CA LEU A 342 -3.41 20.13 -15.35
C LEU A 342 -2.95 20.79 -14.05
N ASP A 343 -3.68 20.57 -12.95
CA ASP A 343 -3.24 21.05 -11.62
C ASP A 343 -2.02 20.24 -11.12
N HIS A 344 -1.98 18.94 -11.40
CA HIS A 344 -0.88 18.05 -11.03
C HIS A 344 -0.56 17.07 -12.15
N VAL A 345 0.70 16.63 -12.18
CA VAL A 345 1.18 15.53 -13.05
C VAL A 345 1.81 14.45 -12.18
N CYS A 346 1.47 13.19 -12.49
CA CYS A 346 1.97 11.99 -11.84
C CYS A 346 2.65 11.07 -12.85
N LEU A 347 3.93 10.76 -12.64
CA LEU A 347 4.68 9.83 -13.50
C LEU A 347 4.63 8.42 -12.92
N CYS A 348 3.94 7.54 -13.66
CA CYS A 348 3.79 6.11 -13.39
C CYS A 348 4.35 5.25 -14.55
N ASN A 349 5.17 5.86 -15.43
CA ASN A 349 5.67 5.31 -16.69
C ASN A 349 6.95 4.47 -16.54
N ALA A 350 7.15 3.88 -15.37
CA ALA A 350 8.22 2.93 -15.07
C ALA A 350 9.62 3.50 -15.35
N PHE A 351 10.49 2.79 -16.09
CA PHE A 351 11.85 3.25 -16.39
C PHE A 351 11.89 4.43 -17.37
N MET A 352 10.80 4.74 -18.05
CA MET A 352 10.68 5.90 -18.94
C MET A 352 10.53 7.22 -18.18
N VAL A 353 10.41 7.18 -16.86
CA VAL A 353 10.28 8.37 -15.98
C VAL A 353 11.41 9.40 -16.23
N ASN A 354 12.60 8.94 -16.61
CA ASN A 354 13.76 9.82 -16.92
C ASN A 354 13.68 10.54 -18.27
N GLN A 355 12.62 10.36 -19.05
CA GLN A 355 12.29 11.27 -20.14
C GLN A 355 11.88 12.68 -19.62
N PHE A 356 11.33 12.74 -18.40
CA PHE A 356 10.79 13.96 -17.80
C PHE A 356 11.52 14.37 -16.51
N THR A 357 12.41 13.52 -16.01
CA THR A 357 13.12 13.71 -14.74
C THR A 357 14.55 13.22 -14.83
N ASN A 358 15.35 13.47 -13.80
CA ASN A 358 16.70 12.92 -13.67
C ASN A 358 16.83 12.08 -12.40
N LEU A 359 16.03 11.00 -12.31
CA LEU A 359 16.05 10.11 -11.17
C LEU A 359 17.27 9.17 -11.23
N ARG A 360 17.94 9.04 -10.09
CA ARG A 360 19.06 8.10 -9.91
C ARG A 360 18.61 6.83 -9.17
N GLY A 361 19.43 5.80 -9.23
CA GLY A 361 19.21 4.56 -8.47
C GLY A 361 18.13 3.62 -9.03
N ILE A 362 17.59 3.92 -10.21
CA ILE A 362 16.69 3.04 -10.95
C ILE A 362 17.42 2.29 -12.06
N SER A 363 16.94 1.10 -12.36
CA SER A 363 17.41 0.32 -13.51
C SER A 363 16.29 -0.53 -14.11
N LYS A 364 16.41 -0.78 -15.42
CA LYS A 364 15.56 -1.70 -16.17
C LYS A 364 16.07 -3.13 -15.97
N LYS A 365 15.19 -4.07 -15.68
CA LYS A 365 15.48 -5.50 -15.55
C LYS A 365 14.48 -6.32 -16.33
N ARG A 366 15.00 -7.09 -17.27
CA ARG A 366 14.22 -8.04 -18.03
C ARG A 366 13.78 -9.20 -17.15
N GLY A 367 12.59 -9.70 -17.38
CA GLY A 367 12.08 -10.94 -16.79
C GLY A 367 11.21 -11.68 -17.79
N GLN A 368 11.50 -12.96 -17.97
CA GLN A 368 10.69 -13.87 -18.77
C GLN A 368 9.93 -14.80 -17.85
N VAL A 369 8.64 -14.95 -18.10
CA VAL A 369 7.82 -16.04 -17.55
C VAL A 369 7.63 -17.08 -18.62
N SER A 370 7.49 -18.34 -18.19
CA SER A 370 7.23 -19.47 -19.07
C SER A 370 5.83 -19.99 -18.84
N TYR A 371 5.16 -20.39 -19.89
CA TYR A 371 3.86 -21.06 -19.85
C TYR A 371 4.09 -22.56 -19.98
N ILE A 372 3.47 -23.33 -19.10
CA ILE A 372 3.50 -24.79 -19.12
C ILE A 372 2.09 -25.35 -19.25
N SER A 373 1.96 -26.50 -19.89
CA SER A 373 0.66 -27.18 -19.97
C SER A 373 0.17 -27.65 -18.61
N THR A 374 -1.15 -27.61 -18.43
CA THR A 374 -1.77 -28.29 -17.29
C THR A 374 -1.74 -29.81 -17.46
N ASN A 375 -1.78 -30.53 -16.36
CA ASN A 375 -1.90 -31.99 -16.34
C ASN A 375 -2.88 -32.43 -15.24
N ALA A 376 -3.09 -33.72 -15.09
CA ALA A 376 -4.03 -34.29 -14.12
C ALA A 376 -3.75 -33.85 -12.67
N THR A 377 -2.49 -33.61 -12.33
CA THR A 377 -2.05 -33.18 -10.99
C THR A 377 -2.26 -31.68 -10.80
N LEU A 378 -1.69 -30.88 -11.71
CA LEU A 378 -1.65 -29.42 -11.57
C LEU A 378 -3.01 -28.73 -11.79
N LYS A 379 -3.94 -29.37 -12.52
CA LYS A 379 -5.29 -28.81 -12.79
C LYS A 379 -6.05 -28.39 -11.53
N ASN A 380 -5.75 -29.02 -10.39
CA ASN A 380 -6.41 -28.79 -9.10
C ASN A 380 -5.68 -27.79 -8.20
N LEU A 381 -4.53 -27.27 -8.59
CA LEU A 381 -3.79 -26.26 -7.82
C LEU A 381 -4.61 -24.96 -7.73
N LYS A 382 -4.94 -24.55 -6.51
CA LYS A 382 -5.84 -23.40 -6.25
C LYS A 382 -5.12 -22.11 -5.85
N PHE A 383 -3.86 -22.18 -5.46
CA PHE A 383 -3.07 -21.06 -4.95
C PHE A 383 -1.65 -21.06 -5.50
N PRO A 384 -0.97 -19.93 -5.56
CA PRO A 384 0.43 -19.85 -5.97
C PRO A 384 1.35 -20.53 -4.96
N ILE A 385 2.36 -21.24 -5.48
CA ILE A 385 3.47 -21.76 -4.69
C ILE A 385 4.74 -21.01 -5.11
N CYS A 386 5.46 -20.45 -4.14
CA CYS A 386 6.68 -19.67 -4.34
C CYS A 386 7.88 -20.37 -3.69
N ALA A 387 8.99 -20.41 -4.42
CA ALA A 387 10.29 -20.89 -3.97
C ALA A 387 11.40 -20.02 -4.61
N ALA A 388 12.38 -20.59 -5.30
CA ALA A 388 13.32 -19.85 -6.14
C ALA A 388 12.61 -19.14 -7.33
N GLY A 389 11.52 -19.73 -7.79
CA GLY A 389 10.54 -19.18 -8.71
C GLY A 389 9.13 -19.27 -8.12
N TYR A 390 8.11 -19.27 -8.98
CA TYR A 390 6.72 -19.52 -8.58
C TYR A 390 6.00 -20.41 -9.59
N LEU A 391 5.01 -21.15 -9.10
CA LEU A 391 4.02 -21.88 -9.88
C LEU A 391 2.65 -21.27 -9.63
N SER A 392 1.96 -20.84 -10.69
CA SER A 392 0.61 -20.30 -10.59
C SER A 392 -0.47 -21.39 -10.55
N PRO A 393 -1.67 -21.14 -10.03
CA PRO A 393 -2.87 -21.84 -10.44
C PRO A 393 -3.04 -21.79 -11.96
N LYS A 394 -3.91 -22.65 -12.49
CA LYS A 394 -4.19 -22.64 -13.92
C LYS A 394 -4.85 -21.34 -14.39
N ASN A 395 -4.46 -20.87 -15.56
CA ASN A 395 -5.10 -19.82 -16.32
C ASN A 395 -5.44 -20.37 -17.70
N GLY A 396 -6.72 -20.65 -17.94
CA GLY A 396 -7.13 -21.47 -19.11
C GLY A 396 -6.59 -22.91 -19.00
N ASP A 397 -5.80 -23.31 -20.00
CA ASP A 397 -5.14 -24.62 -20.11
C ASP A 397 -3.66 -24.59 -19.65
N LYS A 398 -3.19 -23.51 -19.08
CA LYS A 398 -1.77 -23.25 -18.77
C LYS A 398 -1.55 -22.87 -17.31
N HIS A 399 -0.32 -23.08 -16.84
CA HIS A 399 0.23 -22.50 -15.64
C HIS A 399 1.39 -21.57 -16.01
N LEU A 400 1.64 -20.56 -15.18
CA LEU A 400 2.80 -19.70 -15.31
C LEU A 400 3.85 -20.13 -14.30
N ILE A 401 5.10 -20.19 -14.78
CA ILE A 401 6.27 -20.41 -13.95
C ILE A 401 7.30 -19.31 -14.19
N GLY A 402 8.12 -19.04 -13.20
CA GLY A 402 9.20 -18.06 -13.36
C GLY A 402 9.53 -17.31 -12.09
N SER A 403 10.28 -16.28 -12.28
CA SER A 403 10.69 -15.66 -13.54
C SER A 403 12.20 -15.53 -13.62
N SER A 404 12.72 -15.37 -14.83
CA SER A 404 14.11 -14.98 -15.02
C SER A 404 14.38 -13.55 -14.55
N TYR A 405 15.65 -13.21 -14.38
CA TYR A 405 16.08 -11.88 -13.96
C TYR A 405 17.40 -11.51 -14.65
N SER A 406 17.33 -10.83 -15.79
CA SER A 406 18.51 -10.54 -16.60
C SER A 406 18.66 -9.04 -16.93
N LYS A 407 19.82 -8.69 -17.48
CA LYS A 407 20.12 -7.33 -17.95
C LYS A 407 19.86 -7.17 -19.46
N SER A 408 19.43 -8.23 -20.14
CA SER A 408 19.16 -8.21 -21.58
C SER A 408 18.04 -7.21 -21.92
N ASP A 409 18.16 -6.51 -23.03
CA ASP A 409 17.13 -5.64 -23.59
C ASP A 409 16.25 -6.35 -24.65
N SER A 410 16.50 -7.63 -24.92
CA SER A 410 15.73 -8.41 -25.86
C SER A 410 14.26 -8.50 -25.49
N THR A 411 13.38 -8.24 -26.43
CA THR A 411 11.92 -8.44 -26.32
C THR A 411 11.47 -9.84 -26.73
N LYS A 412 12.38 -10.62 -27.35
CA LYS A 412 12.12 -12.00 -27.81
C LYS A 412 12.25 -12.99 -26.66
N LEU A 413 11.54 -14.11 -26.74
CA LEU A 413 11.75 -15.24 -25.83
C LEU A 413 13.16 -15.81 -26.00
N ILE A 414 13.79 -16.16 -24.89
CA ILE A 414 15.14 -16.72 -24.81
C ILE A 414 15.04 -18.12 -24.19
N GLN A 415 15.57 -19.16 -24.89
CA GLN A 415 15.45 -20.53 -24.46
C GLN A 415 16.14 -20.76 -23.10
N THR A 416 17.33 -20.23 -22.89
CA THR A 416 18.04 -20.39 -21.61
C THR A 416 17.28 -19.82 -20.41
N GLU A 417 16.42 -18.80 -20.61
CA GLU A 417 15.56 -18.30 -19.55
C GLU A 417 14.32 -19.18 -19.32
N HIS A 418 13.87 -19.92 -20.33
CA HIS A 418 12.89 -21.00 -20.14
C HIS A 418 13.48 -22.14 -19.32
N ASP A 419 14.71 -22.55 -19.64
CA ASP A 419 15.44 -23.61 -18.94
C ASP A 419 15.66 -23.22 -17.46
N GLU A 420 16.10 -21.98 -17.19
CA GLU A 420 16.21 -21.40 -15.83
C GLU A 420 14.88 -21.45 -15.07
N ASN A 421 13.76 -21.14 -15.72
CA ASN A 421 12.45 -21.19 -15.10
C ASN A 421 12.00 -22.65 -14.81
N LEU A 422 12.33 -23.59 -15.68
CA LEU A 422 12.08 -25.02 -15.46
C LEU A 422 12.92 -25.57 -14.30
N GLU A 423 14.20 -25.22 -14.21
CA GLU A 423 15.05 -25.59 -13.06
C GLU A 423 14.47 -25.08 -11.73
N LYS A 424 14.01 -23.82 -11.69
CA LYS A 424 13.39 -23.25 -10.50
C LYS A 424 12.10 -23.96 -10.09
N ILE A 425 11.32 -24.46 -11.04
CA ILE A 425 10.05 -25.11 -10.73
C ILE A 425 10.25 -26.55 -10.22
N ASN A 426 11.36 -27.21 -10.54
CA ASN A 426 11.66 -28.55 -10.06
C ASN A 426 11.72 -28.62 -8.52
N ILE A 427 12.00 -27.51 -7.84
CA ILE A 427 11.91 -27.40 -6.37
C ILE A 427 10.46 -27.60 -5.88
N ILE A 428 9.48 -27.17 -6.67
CA ILE A 428 8.04 -27.21 -6.34
C ILE A 428 7.40 -28.49 -6.91
N TYR A 429 7.70 -28.78 -8.17
CA TYR A 429 7.08 -29.86 -8.94
C TYR A 429 8.09 -30.48 -9.91
N ASP A 430 8.62 -31.63 -9.53
CA ASP A 430 9.66 -32.35 -10.25
C ASP A 430 9.03 -33.46 -11.13
N GLN A 431 8.43 -33.07 -12.24
CA GLN A 431 7.83 -33.94 -13.23
C GLN A 431 8.05 -33.38 -14.63
N ASN A 432 7.97 -34.21 -15.67
CA ASN A 432 8.03 -33.76 -17.04
C ASN A 432 6.89 -32.75 -17.33
N ILE A 433 7.28 -31.57 -17.84
CA ILE A 433 6.39 -30.45 -18.10
C ILE A 433 6.60 -29.99 -19.54
N GLU A 434 5.51 -29.85 -20.29
CA GLU A 434 5.54 -29.34 -21.65
C GLU A 434 5.51 -27.81 -21.65
N LEU A 435 6.50 -27.18 -22.28
CA LEU A 435 6.57 -25.73 -22.47
C LEU A 435 5.59 -25.27 -23.56
N LYS A 436 4.79 -24.27 -23.27
CA LYS A 436 3.77 -23.68 -24.16
C LYS A 436 4.07 -22.22 -24.57
N GLY A 437 5.34 -21.80 -24.45
CA GLY A 437 5.78 -20.44 -24.75
C GLY A 437 5.99 -19.60 -23.49
N GLY A 438 5.80 -18.30 -23.59
CA GLY A 438 6.06 -17.40 -22.48
C GLY A 438 5.81 -15.94 -22.81
N ARG A 439 6.21 -15.04 -21.91
CA ARG A 439 6.12 -13.60 -22.07
C ARG A 439 7.34 -12.90 -21.47
N VAL A 440 7.75 -11.82 -22.09
CA VAL A 440 8.81 -10.93 -21.62
C VAL A 440 8.21 -9.65 -21.05
N GLY A 441 8.75 -9.17 -19.96
CA GLY A 441 8.44 -7.86 -19.40
C GLY A 441 9.67 -7.20 -18.80
N PHE A 442 9.65 -5.87 -18.71
CA PHE A 442 10.77 -5.10 -18.15
C PHE A 442 10.35 -4.44 -16.84
N ARG A 443 10.96 -4.86 -15.75
CA ARG A 443 10.72 -4.28 -14.42
C ARG A 443 11.59 -3.05 -14.22
N THR A 444 11.05 -2.04 -13.59
CA THR A 444 11.83 -0.94 -13.02
C THR A 444 12.16 -1.27 -11.59
N VAL A 445 13.42 -1.37 -11.28
CA VAL A 445 13.94 -1.70 -9.95
C VAL A 445 14.80 -0.59 -9.40
N THR A 446 14.81 -0.44 -8.09
CA THR A 446 15.66 0.47 -7.35
C THR A 446 16.80 -0.30 -6.68
N ARG A 447 17.88 0.40 -6.26
CA ARG A 447 19.04 -0.21 -5.60
C ARG A 447 18.67 -0.89 -4.28
N ASP A 448 17.74 -0.30 -3.52
CA ASP A 448 17.30 -0.74 -2.20
C ASP A 448 15.99 -1.56 -2.22
N ARG A 449 15.44 -1.80 -3.41
CA ARG A 449 14.19 -2.54 -3.64
C ARG A 449 12.91 -1.87 -3.12
N LEU A 450 12.98 -0.63 -2.63
CA LEU A 450 11.82 0.20 -2.32
C LEU A 450 11.40 1.01 -3.55
N PRO A 451 10.12 1.21 -3.82
CA PRO A 451 9.69 2.09 -4.90
C PRO A 451 10.13 3.55 -4.67
N LEU A 452 10.08 4.36 -5.71
CA LEU A 452 10.17 5.81 -5.63
C LEU A 452 8.75 6.36 -5.62
N ALA A 453 8.34 6.94 -4.50
CA ALA A 453 7.05 7.59 -4.33
C ALA A 453 7.22 8.93 -3.61
N GLY A 454 6.68 10.01 -4.18
CA GLY A 454 6.82 11.35 -3.61
C GLY A 454 6.81 12.42 -4.70
N VAL A 455 7.42 13.57 -4.41
CA VAL A 455 7.44 14.73 -5.30
C VAL A 455 8.88 15.13 -5.62
N ILE A 456 9.16 15.47 -6.88
CA ILE A 456 10.40 16.10 -7.33
C ILE A 456 10.04 17.19 -8.34
N ASP A 457 10.56 18.39 -8.15
CA ASP A 457 10.30 19.58 -9.00
C ASP A 457 8.80 19.88 -9.22
N GLY A 458 7.96 19.46 -8.27
CA GLY A 458 6.50 19.61 -8.30
C GLY A 458 5.77 18.48 -9.01
N ILE A 459 6.47 17.55 -9.66
CA ILE A 459 5.91 16.37 -10.33
C ILE A 459 5.84 15.20 -9.33
N HIS A 460 4.72 14.51 -9.29
CA HIS A 460 4.54 13.34 -8.45
C HIS A 460 5.11 12.09 -9.15
N ILE A 461 5.80 11.27 -8.39
CA ILE A 461 6.51 10.07 -8.88
C ILE A 461 5.94 8.83 -8.20
N ASN A 462 5.61 7.80 -8.99
CA ASN A 462 5.17 6.50 -8.50
C ASN A 462 5.72 5.38 -9.40
N VAL A 463 7.01 5.05 -9.22
CA VAL A 463 7.74 4.08 -10.05
C VAL A 463 8.67 3.18 -9.24
N GLY A 464 9.30 2.20 -9.86
CA GLY A 464 10.33 1.39 -9.23
C GLY A 464 9.82 0.21 -8.40
N HIS A 465 8.61 -0.27 -8.65
CA HIS A 465 7.95 -1.35 -7.89
C HIS A 465 8.59 -2.74 -8.07
N GLY A 466 9.50 -2.91 -9.01
CA GLY A 466 10.18 -4.18 -9.29
C GLY A 466 9.20 -5.31 -9.59
N SER A 467 9.29 -6.40 -8.83
CA SER A 467 8.39 -7.55 -8.93
C SER A 467 7.22 -7.51 -7.92
N LYS A 468 7.02 -6.39 -7.23
CA LYS A 468 6.05 -6.25 -6.14
C LYS A 468 4.96 -5.20 -6.40
N GLY A 469 4.77 -4.83 -7.67
CA GLY A 469 3.74 -3.86 -8.04
C GLY A 469 2.34 -4.20 -7.55
N SER A 470 1.98 -5.49 -7.53
CA SER A 470 0.70 -5.97 -6.99
C SER A 470 0.44 -5.60 -5.51
N THR A 471 1.48 -5.38 -4.71
CA THR A 471 1.35 -4.99 -3.31
C THR A 471 1.80 -3.55 -3.05
N SER A 472 2.84 -3.07 -3.72
CA SER A 472 3.41 -1.76 -3.45
C SER A 472 2.71 -0.61 -4.18
N ALA A 473 2.14 -0.85 -5.37
CA ALA A 473 1.56 0.22 -6.17
C ALA A 473 0.32 0.86 -5.52
N PRO A 474 -0.67 0.12 -4.96
CA PRO A 474 -1.82 0.74 -4.32
C PRO A 474 -1.46 1.63 -3.12
N LEU A 475 -0.55 1.18 -2.22
CA LEU A 475 -0.14 2.01 -1.07
C LEU A 475 0.63 3.26 -1.50
N CYS A 476 1.55 3.14 -2.49
CA CYS A 476 2.24 4.31 -3.03
C CYS A 476 1.26 5.27 -3.73
N SER A 477 0.22 4.76 -4.39
CA SER A 477 -0.83 5.56 -5.01
C SER A 477 -1.65 6.33 -3.96
N GLU A 478 -2.02 5.68 -2.85
CA GLU A 478 -2.68 6.33 -1.71
C GLU A 478 -1.78 7.42 -1.12
N TYR A 479 -0.46 7.14 -0.98
CA TYR A 479 0.52 8.12 -0.51
C TYR A 479 0.61 9.34 -1.43
N ILE A 480 0.66 9.15 -2.75
CA ILE A 480 0.66 10.25 -3.72
C ILE A 480 -0.64 11.06 -3.65
N ALA A 481 -1.79 10.39 -3.53
CA ALA A 481 -3.08 11.08 -3.41
C ALA A 481 -3.15 11.93 -2.13
N ASP A 482 -2.60 11.43 -1.01
CA ASP A 482 -2.51 12.23 0.23
C ASP A 482 -1.58 13.44 0.09
N LEU A 483 -0.46 13.31 -0.64
CA LEU A 483 0.41 14.46 -0.95
C LEU A 483 -0.29 15.51 -1.82
N ILE A 484 -1.12 15.08 -2.77
CA ILE A 484 -1.93 15.98 -3.62
C ILE A 484 -2.97 16.73 -2.79
N ASP A 485 -3.62 16.03 -1.86
CA ASP A 485 -4.69 16.60 -1.02
C ASP A 485 -4.18 17.33 0.22
N GLY A 486 -2.91 17.17 0.58
CA GLY A 486 -2.34 17.69 1.81
C GLY A 486 -2.91 17.00 3.06
N THR A 487 -3.24 15.70 2.96
CA THR A 487 -3.81 14.89 4.05
C THR A 487 -2.76 14.01 4.72
N VAL A 488 -3.16 13.28 5.77
CA VAL A 488 -2.27 12.41 6.53
C VAL A 488 -1.74 11.28 5.65
N PRO A 489 -0.41 11.14 5.48
CA PRO A 489 0.16 10.05 4.70
C PRO A 489 -0.18 8.66 5.26
N PRO A 490 -0.29 7.61 4.41
CA PRO A 490 -0.59 6.25 4.85
C PRO A 490 0.66 5.49 5.30
N VAL A 491 1.77 6.18 5.48
CA VAL A 491 3.07 5.64 5.91
C VAL A 491 3.70 6.57 6.94
N ASP A 492 4.47 6.03 7.88
CA ASP A 492 5.24 6.80 8.84
C ASP A 492 6.40 7.58 8.17
N SER A 493 7.00 8.52 8.89
CA SER A 493 8.08 9.37 8.37
C SER A 493 9.35 8.57 8.03
N PHE A 494 9.58 7.44 8.70
CA PHE A 494 10.72 6.57 8.44
C PHE A 494 10.59 5.88 7.06
N VAL A 495 9.41 5.36 6.77
CA VAL A 495 9.07 4.80 5.45
C VAL A 495 9.01 5.92 4.41
N ALA A 496 8.35 7.05 4.69
CA ALA A 496 8.24 8.15 3.75
C ALA A 496 9.62 8.69 3.29
N LYS A 497 10.59 8.82 4.22
CA LYS A 497 11.97 9.18 3.88
C LYS A 497 12.63 8.17 2.94
N ALA A 498 12.36 6.87 3.15
CA ALA A 498 12.89 5.80 2.31
C ALA A 498 12.20 5.66 0.95
N LEU A 499 11.02 6.26 0.75
CA LEU A 499 10.32 6.29 -0.54
C LEU A 499 10.69 7.51 -1.39
N LYS A 500 11.33 8.55 -0.83
CA LYS A 500 11.63 9.80 -1.54
C LYS A 500 12.31 9.55 -2.89
N PRO A 501 11.83 10.22 -3.97
CA PRO A 501 12.43 10.06 -5.31
C PRO A 501 13.89 10.49 -5.40
N ASP A 502 14.31 11.45 -4.58
CA ASP A 502 15.66 12.01 -4.57
C ASP A 502 16.63 11.36 -3.56
N ARG A 503 16.22 10.27 -2.88
CA ARG A 503 17.05 9.60 -1.85
C ARG A 503 18.39 9.05 -2.34
N PHE A 504 18.54 8.88 -3.65
CA PHE A 504 19.80 8.45 -4.28
C PHE A 504 20.66 9.61 -4.83
N LYS A 505 20.29 10.86 -4.55
CA LYS A 505 21.18 11.99 -4.86
C LYS A 505 22.49 11.84 -4.08
N ILE A 506 23.62 12.09 -4.74
CA ILE A 506 24.92 12.19 -4.07
C ILE A 506 24.80 13.41 -3.15
N ARG A 507 25.02 13.23 -1.86
CA ARG A 507 25.27 14.37 -0.96
C ARG A 507 26.62 14.95 -1.42
N ASN A 508 26.60 16.14 -2.02
CA ASN A 508 27.82 16.93 -2.27
C ASN A 508 28.41 17.32 -0.92
#